data_e1b087d77219eccc4166e4c942c75019
#
_entry.id   e1b087d77219eccc4166e4c942c75019
#
_cell.length_a   1.000
_cell.length_b   1.000
_cell.length_c   1.000
_cell.angle_alpha   90.00
_cell.angle_beta   90.00
_cell.angle_gamma   90.00
#
_symmetry.space_group_name_H-M   'P 1'
#
loop_
_entity.id
_entity.type
_entity.pdbx_description
1 polymer ?
#
loop_
_entity_poly.entity_id
_entity_poly.type
_entity_poly.pdbx_seq_one_letter_code
_entity_poly.pdbx_strand_id
1 'polypeptide(L)'
;QFVKEYWKSLLASTNTDTDSSRNSYSLYQSYDHRFSNAFNMIFGVREYWMGKSKYLGKESKILPQIQGLYKFNDSSSWYFNLGKTFEMPDVSTNFYTGPKYAINPDVKPQSSWSYETGYKYDSEKTSFAATLFYVDATDKLIWGKTDDNKNIKINADKWKNYGLELNARHKLNANQDIYFGSTFQNPKAKSDYGDWKTRKGAWSQDEAKILFNLGTTYRKGKFIADTRLTATLKREPSSLLNNGAYASAKTGKDPDHNLKDKLDWSATLTYMPTSQDTFRLVGRNLLNRKDIINYNDYHCTPINFYMTYERSF
;
A
#
# COMPACT_ATOMS: atom_id res chain seq x y z
N GLN A 1 -7.27 -19.36 14.51
CA GLN A 1 -7.11 -19.52 13.05
C GLN A 1 -5.95 -20.46 12.76
N PHE A 2 -6.14 -21.38 11.84
CA PHE A 2 -5.11 -22.23 11.26
C PHE A 2 -4.92 -21.85 9.79
N VAL A 3 -3.67 -21.67 9.36
CA VAL A 3 -3.31 -21.38 7.96
C VAL A 3 -2.18 -22.33 7.56
N LYS A 4 -2.35 -23.01 6.43
CA LYS A 4 -1.30 -23.76 5.76
C LYS A 4 -0.88 -23.02 4.52
N GLU A 5 0.34 -22.55 4.47
CA GLU A 5 0.95 -21.98 3.29
C GLU A 5 1.69 -23.05 2.52
N TYR A 6 1.55 -23.02 1.21
CA TYR A 6 2.19 -23.98 0.32
C TYR A 6 2.73 -23.27 -0.91
N TRP A 7 3.96 -23.58 -1.26
CA TRP A 7 4.57 -23.08 -2.49
C TRP A 7 5.22 -24.23 -3.24
N LYS A 8 4.91 -24.34 -4.51
CA LYS A 8 5.58 -25.25 -5.45
C LYS A 8 5.98 -24.47 -6.68
N SER A 9 7.26 -24.44 -7.02
CA SER A 9 7.77 -23.87 -8.27
C SER A 9 8.42 -24.95 -9.11
N LEU A 10 7.91 -25.11 -10.31
CA LEU A 10 8.51 -25.91 -11.38
C LEU A 10 9.26 -24.95 -12.31
N LEU A 11 10.51 -24.63 -11.99
CA LEU A 11 11.38 -23.94 -12.93
C LEU A 11 12.05 -25.01 -13.81
N ALA A 12 11.48 -25.21 -14.98
CA ALA A 12 11.96 -26.19 -15.97
C ALA A 12 13.41 -25.95 -16.44
N SER A 13 13.92 -24.72 -16.22
CA SER A 13 15.27 -24.34 -16.65
C SER A 13 16.40 -24.70 -15.67
N THR A 14 16.10 -25.10 -14.45
CA THR A 14 17.13 -25.34 -13.41
C THR A 14 17.06 -26.69 -12.74
N ASN A 15 16.12 -27.54 -13.12
CA ASN A 15 15.89 -28.87 -12.54
C ASN A 15 15.77 -28.85 -10.98
N THR A 16 15.37 -27.74 -10.39
CA THR A 16 15.19 -27.57 -8.95
C THR A 16 13.71 -27.63 -8.62
N ASP A 17 13.28 -28.78 -8.10
CA ASP A 17 11.96 -28.92 -7.48
C ASP A 17 12.02 -28.23 -6.10
N THR A 18 11.46 -27.03 -6.03
CA THR A 18 11.39 -26.25 -4.80
C THR A 18 9.98 -26.35 -4.23
N ASP A 19 9.82 -27.30 -3.33
CA ASP A 19 8.60 -27.46 -2.55
C ASP A 19 8.83 -26.95 -1.13
N SER A 20 7.96 -26.09 -0.64
CA SER A 20 8.01 -25.62 0.74
C SER A 20 6.62 -25.34 1.29
N SER A 21 6.42 -25.73 2.52
CA SER A 21 5.17 -25.47 3.22
C SER A 21 5.45 -25.03 4.67
N ARG A 22 4.48 -24.34 5.25
CA ARG A 22 4.52 -23.86 6.61
C ARG A 22 3.13 -23.87 7.21
N ASN A 23 3.01 -24.31 8.46
CA ASN A 23 1.80 -24.23 9.24
C ASN A 23 1.90 -23.03 10.19
N SER A 24 0.82 -22.28 10.33
CA SER A 24 0.72 -21.16 11.23
C SER A 24 -0.56 -21.25 12.05
N TYR A 25 -0.46 -20.85 13.31
CA TYR A 25 -1.58 -20.81 14.25
C TYR A 25 -1.67 -19.42 14.85
N SER A 26 -2.87 -18.94 15.12
CA SER A 26 -3.04 -17.71 15.89
C SER A 26 -4.24 -17.79 16.81
N LEU A 27 -4.09 -17.21 17.99
CA LEU A 27 -5.16 -16.96 18.94
C LEU A 27 -5.35 -15.45 19.07
N TYR A 28 -6.59 -15.01 18.99
CA TYR A 28 -6.95 -13.62 19.15
C TYR A 28 -7.99 -13.48 20.25
N GLN A 29 -7.78 -12.50 21.15
CA GLN A 29 -8.73 -12.10 22.16
C GLN A 29 -8.94 -10.60 22.09
N SER A 30 -10.18 -10.16 22.21
CA SER A 30 -10.52 -8.75 22.32
C SER A 30 -11.52 -8.52 23.45
N TYR A 31 -11.42 -7.36 24.07
CA TYR A 31 -12.32 -6.88 25.07
C TYR A 31 -12.81 -5.49 24.66
N ASP A 32 -14.11 -5.35 24.47
CA ASP A 32 -14.79 -4.11 24.16
C ASP A 32 -15.41 -3.56 25.45
N HIS A 33 -15.02 -2.36 25.84
CA HIS A 33 -15.51 -1.71 27.05
C HIS A 33 -16.10 -0.33 26.75
N ARG A 34 -17.37 -0.19 27.08
CA ARG A 34 -18.09 1.08 27.00
C ARG A 34 -17.99 1.81 28.33
N PHE A 35 -17.15 2.85 28.40
CA PHE A 35 -17.01 3.71 29.57
C PHE A 35 -18.22 4.64 29.77
N SER A 36 -18.83 5.07 28.67
CA SER A 36 -20.04 5.90 28.67
C SER A 36 -20.76 5.75 27.30
N ASN A 37 -21.91 6.43 27.16
CA ASN A 37 -22.60 6.49 25.87
C ASN A 37 -21.76 7.18 24.77
N ALA A 38 -20.80 8.02 25.17
CA ALA A 38 -19.93 8.76 24.27
C ALA A 38 -18.55 8.10 24.05
N PHE A 39 -18.08 7.27 25.00
CA PHE A 39 -16.72 6.75 24.96
C PHE A 39 -16.65 5.23 25.05
N ASN A 40 -16.02 4.65 24.05
CA ASN A 40 -15.76 3.21 23.93
C ASN A 40 -14.29 2.92 23.66
N MET A 41 -13.77 1.83 24.22
CA MET A 41 -12.43 1.33 23.91
C MET A 41 -12.44 -0.17 23.65
N ILE A 42 -11.59 -0.59 22.72
CA ILE A 42 -11.34 -1.99 22.40
C ILE A 42 -9.86 -2.28 22.69
N PHE A 43 -9.64 -3.31 23.50
CA PHE A 43 -8.32 -3.87 23.79
C PHE A 43 -8.22 -5.21 23.12
N GLY A 44 -7.22 -5.42 22.29
CA GLY A 44 -7.01 -6.66 21.57
C GLY A 44 -5.57 -7.17 21.72
N VAL A 45 -5.42 -8.47 21.74
CA VAL A 45 -4.12 -9.13 21.63
C VAL A 45 -4.24 -10.34 20.73
N ARG A 46 -3.29 -10.48 19.83
CA ARG A 46 -3.13 -11.69 19.04
C ARG A 46 -1.77 -12.29 19.31
N GLU A 47 -1.74 -13.56 19.62
CA GLU A 47 -0.52 -14.33 19.59
C GLU A 47 -0.49 -15.18 18.32
N TYR A 48 0.65 -15.18 17.66
CA TYR A 48 0.82 -15.84 16.38
C TYR A 48 2.06 -16.75 16.45
N TRP A 49 1.90 -18.03 16.09
CA TRP A 49 2.95 -19.02 16.05
C TRP A 49 3.12 -19.53 14.62
N MET A 50 4.35 -19.54 14.17
CA MET A 50 4.72 -20.00 12.84
C MET A 50 5.62 -21.19 12.92
N GLY A 51 5.23 -22.23 12.23
CA GLY A 51 6.06 -23.41 12.05
C GLY A 51 7.27 -23.12 11.17
N LYS A 52 8.21 -24.03 11.20
CA LYS A 52 9.37 -24.01 10.31
C LYS A 52 8.95 -24.33 8.87
N SER A 53 9.61 -23.74 7.89
CA SER A 53 9.58 -24.15 6.49
C SER A 53 10.93 -24.73 6.08
N LYS A 54 11.11 -25.04 4.79
CA LYS A 54 12.38 -25.58 4.28
C LYS A 54 13.58 -24.67 4.60
N TYR A 55 13.39 -23.36 4.54
CA TYR A 55 14.47 -22.37 4.66
C TYR A 55 14.28 -21.35 5.77
N LEU A 56 13.19 -21.43 6.54
CA LEU A 56 12.85 -20.46 7.57
C LEU A 56 12.58 -21.19 8.90
N GLY A 57 13.10 -20.62 9.99
CA GLY A 57 12.89 -21.11 11.34
C GLY A 57 11.46 -20.95 11.86
N LYS A 58 11.24 -21.41 13.10
CA LYS A 58 10.00 -21.12 13.85
C LYS A 58 10.05 -19.72 14.42
N GLU A 59 8.92 -19.06 14.44
CA GLU A 59 8.78 -17.73 15.03
C GLU A 59 7.46 -17.60 15.80
N SER A 60 7.43 -16.71 16.77
CA SER A 60 6.19 -16.30 17.43
C SER A 60 6.15 -14.77 17.63
N LYS A 61 4.96 -14.20 17.57
CA LYS A 61 4.76 -12.76 17.73
C LYS A 61 3.52 -12.48 18.58
N ILE A 62 3.65 -11.55 19.52
CA ILE A 62 2.52 -10.98 20.27
C ILE A 62 2.21 -9.62 19.68
N LEU A 63 0.96 -9.40 19.31
CA LEU A 63 0.44 -8.26 18.57
C LEU A 63 -0.66 -7.58 19.37
N PRO A 64 -0.33 -6.64 20.26
CA PRO A 64 -1.31 -5.86 20.99
C PRO A 64 -1.93 -4.80 20.09
N GLN A 65 -3.20 -4.46 20.38
CA GLN A 65 -3.88 -3.31 19.79
C GLN A 65 -4.80 -2.64 20.82
N ILE A 66 -4.93 -1.33 20.70
CA ILE A 66 -5.87 -0.52 21.48
C ILE A 66 -6.55 0.44 20.52
N GLN A 67 -7.87 0.52 20.61
CA GLN A 67 -8.68 1.46 19.84
C GLN A 67 -9.59 2.22 20.78
N GLY A 68 -9.80 3.48 20.50
CA GLY A 68 -10.76 4.30 21.24
C GLY A 68 -11.61 5.14 20.29
N LEU A 69 -12.87 5.32 20.66
CA LEU A 69 -13.82 6.16 19.95
C LEU A 69 -14.55 7.05 20.97
N TYR A 70 -14.49 8.35 20.76
CA TYR A 70 -15.25 9.33 21.51
C TYR A 70 -16.22 10.07 20.59
N LYS A 71 -17.51 9.97 20.86
CA LYS A 71 -18.58 10.69 20.15
C LYS A 71 -18.82 12.04 20.83
N PHE A 72 -18.62 13.13 20.11
CA PHE A 72 -18.99 14.47 20.59
C PHE A 72 -20.50 14.67 20.49
N ASN A 73 -21.09 14.14 19.42
CA ASN A 73 -22.53 14.13 19.10
C ASN A 73 -22.79 13.05 18.02
N ASP A 74 -24.01 13.01 17.49
CA ASP A 74 -24.41 12.01 16.48
C ASP A 74 -23.66 12.16 15.14
N SER A 75 -23.13 13.34 14.86
CA SER A 75 -22.44 13.64 13.60
C SER A 75 -20.92 13.69 13.71
N SER A 76 -20.36 13.76 14.90
CA SER A 76 -18.93 13.96 15.06
C SER A 76 -18.30 13.08 16.12
N SER A 77 -17.11 12.57 15.79
CA SER A 77 -16.35 11.70 16.69
C SER A 77 -14.84 11.91 16.54
N TRP A 78 -14.14 11.59 17.59
CA TRP A 78 -12.70 11.43 17.63
C TRP A 78 -12.35 9.96 17.87
N TYR A 79 -11.30 9.49 17.24
CA TYR A 79 -10.80 8.14 17.43
C TYR A 79 -9.29 8.10 17.53
N PHE A 80 -8.78 7.04 18.11
CA PHE A 80 -7.37 6.66 18.02
C PHE A 80 -7.21 5.15 17.87
N ASN A 81 -6.13 4.75 17.23
CA ASN A 81 -5.70 3.37 17.07
C ASN A 81 -4.21 3.27 17.40
N LEU A 82 -3.85 2.26 18.17
CA LEU A 82 -2.49 1.86 18.44
C LEU A 82 -2.41 0.36 18.21
N GLY A 83 -1.49 -0.09 17.38
CA GLY A 83 -1.37 -1.52 17.13
C GLY A 83 0.01 -1.93 16.66
N LYS A 84 0.38 -3.16 17.00
CA LYS A 84 1.55 -3.83 16.47
C LYS A 84 1.13 -4.80 15.39
N THR A 85 1.84 -4.76 14.26
CA THR A 85 1.67 -5.70 13.15
C THR A 85 2.99 -6.34 12.80
N PHE A 86 2.97 -7.40 12.01
CA PHE A 86 4.15 -8.01 11.46
C PHE A 86 3.84 -8.59 10.07
N GLU A 87 4.89 -8.75 9.29
CA GLU A 87 4.85 -9.43 8.01
C GLU A 87 5.89 -10.55 8.01
N MET A 88 5.44 -11.76 7.72
CA MET A 88 6.32 -12.90 7.61
C MET A 88 7.03 -12.92 6.27
N PRO A 89 8.30 -13.34 6.23
CA PRO A 89 8.91 -13.75 5.00
C PRO A 89 8.05 -14.84 4.33
N ASP A 90 7.75 -14.63 3.06
CA ASP A 90 7.02 -15.61 2.25
C ASP A 90 7.73 -16.97 2.28
N VAL A 91 6.98 -18.06 2.21
CA VAL A 91 7.56 -19.42 2.16
C VAL A 91 8.48 -19.63 0.97
N SER A 92 8.31 -18.82 -0.09
CA SER A 92 9.22 -18.74 -1.25
C SER A 92 10.49 -17.94 -1.00
N THR A 93 10.61 -17.26 0.13
CA THR A 93 11.84 -16.54 0.51
C THR A 93 12.99 -17.52 0.57
N ASN A 94 14.12 -17.17 -0.01
CA ASN A 94 15.30 -18.03 -0.16
C ASN A 94 15.18 -19.17 -1.20
N PHE A 95 14.13 -19.22 -2.02
CA PHE A 95 14.03 -20.23 -3.08
C PHE A 95 14.97 -20.01 -4.25
N TYR A 96 15.37 -18.78 -4.46
CA TYR A 96 16.37 -18.51 -5.48
C TYR A 96 17.72 -19.11 -5.03
N THR A 97 18.05 -20.27 -5.58
CA THR A 97 19.30 -20.97 -5.34
C THR A 97 20.14 -20.98 -6.62
N GLY A 98 21.43 -21.18 -6.49
CA GLY A 98 22.34 -21.21 -7.62
C GLY A 98 23.49 -20.22 -7.48
N PRO A 99 24.35 -20.10 -8.50
CA PRO A 99 25.61 -19.34 -8.38
C PRO A 99 25.43 -17.84 -8.09
N LYS A 100 24.24 -17.29 -8.35
CA LYS A 100 23.92 -15.86 -8.15
C LYS A 100 23.17 -15.57 -6.87
N TYR A 101 22.79 -16.58 -6.09
CA TYR A 101 21.93 -16.42 -4.92
C TYR A 101 22.47 -17.17 -3.71
N ALA A 102 22.30 -16.60 -2.54
CA ALA A 102 22.61 -17.22 -1.26
C ALA A 102 21.34 -17.34 -0.41
N ILE A 103 21.27 -18.39 0.40
CA ILE A 103 20.20 -18.64 1.36
C ILE A 103 20.56 -17.96 2.67
N ASN A 104 19.60 -17.23 3.25
CA ASN A 104 19.71 -16.72 4.61
C ASN A 104 18.67 -17.40 5.51
N PRO A 105 19.05 -18.38 6.33
CA PRO A 105 18.12 -19.05 7.22
C PRO A 105 17.64 -18.17 8.39
N ASP A 106 18.36 -17.07 8.68
CA ASP A 106 18.14 -16.20 9.83
C ASP A 106 17.21 -15.01 9.51
N VAL A 107 16.53 -15.06 8.38
CA VAL A 107 15.55 -14.05 8.00
C VAL A 107 14.40 -14.02 9.01
N LYS A 108 14.16 -12.83 9.58
CA LYS A 108 13.13 -12.58 10.59
C LYS A 108 11.88 -11.93 9.99
N PRO A 109 10.72 -12.06 10.64
CA PRO A 109 9.55 -11.26 10.31
C PRO A 109 9.82 -9.77 10.53
N GLN A 110 9.46 -8.92 9.57
CA GLN A 110 9.41 -7.49 9.83
C GLN A 110 8.28 -7.17 10.81
N SER A 111 8.46 -6.18 11.66
CA SER A 111 7.46 -5.74 12.63
C SER A 111 7.23 -4.24 12.53
N SER A 112 6.01 -3.80 12.76
CA SER A 112 5.71 -2.37 12.79
C SER A 112 4.74 -2.01 13.91
N TRP A 113 4.91 -0.81 14.44
CA TRP A 113 3.95 -0.12 15.26
C TRP A 113 3.22 0.92 14.41
N SER A 114 1.90 0.96 14.53
CA SER A 114 1.05 1.96 13.91
C SER A 114 0.31 2.75 14.97
N TYR A 115 0.29 4.06 14.81
CA TYR A 115 -0.36 5.03 15.68
C TYR A 115 -1.22 5.92 14.79
N GLU A 116 -2.48 6.00 15.09
CA GLU A 116 -3.43 6.84 14.36
C GLU A 116 -4.33 7.58 15.33
N THR A 117 -4.65 8.81 15.00
CA THR A 117 -5.71 9.56 15.64
C THR A 117 -6.41 10.43 14.62
N GLY A 118 -7.71 10.59 14.75
CA GLY A 118 -8.44 11.34 13.76
C GLY A 118 -9.81 11.82 14.24
N TYR A 119 -10.29 12.77 13.49
CA TYR A 119 -11.63 13.33 13.64
C TYR A 119 -12.50 12.91 12.46
N LYS A 120 -13.73 12.52 12.72
CA LYS A 120 -14.74 12.20 11.71
C LYS A 120 -15.97 13.08 11.93
N TYR A 121 -16.50 13.57 10.83
CA TYR A 121 -17.78 14.26 10.77
C TYR A 121 -18.63 13.62 9.67
N ASP A 122 -19.87 13.29 9.99
CA ASP A 122 -20.81 12.71 9.05
C ASP A 122 -22.20 13.32 9.25
N SER A 123 -22.77 13.80 8.16
CA SER A 123 -24.11 14.35 8.08
C SER A 123 -24.80 13.89 6.81
N GLU A 124 -26.07 14.21 6.60
CA GLU A 124 -26.81 13.85 5.38
C GLU A 124 -26.13 14.31 4.08
N LYS A 125 -25.43 15.45 4.13
CA LYS A 125 -24.82 16.05 2.93
C LYS A 125 -23.30 15.95 2.91
N THR A 126 -22.65 15.87 4.05
CA THR A 126 -21.19 15.98 4.14
C THR A 126 -20.61 14.91 5.00
N SER A 127 -19.64 14.18 4.50
CA SER A 127 -18.73 13.38 5.31
C SER A 127 -17.31 13.95 5.20
N PHE A 128 -16.60 14.01 6.32
CA PHE A 128 -15.23 14.49 6.41
C PHE A 128 -14.46 13.64 7.41
N ALA A 129 -13.21 13.32 7.08
CA ALA A 129 -12.27 12.69 8.01
C ALA A 129 -10.89 13.33 7.87
N ALA A 130 -10.26 13.58 9.01
CA ALA A 130 -8.86 13.99 9.11
C ALA A 130 -8.16 13.02 10.05
N THR A 131 -7.08 12.39 9.58
CA THR A 131 -6.32 11.37 10.32
C THR A 131 -4.85 11.75 10.35
N LEU A 132 -4.29 11.87 11.53
CA LEU A 132 -2.84 11.90 11.74
C LEU A 132 -2.36 10.48 11.97
N PHE A 133 -1.28 10.09 11.32
CA PHE A 133 -0.71 8.76 11.48
C PHE A 133 0.81 8.79 11.63
N TYR A 134 1.32 7.78 12.31
CA TYR A 134 2.74 7.46 12.40
C TYR A 134 2.91 5.93 12.36
N VAL A 135 3.81 5.46 11.49
CA VAL A 135 4.19 4.04 11.38
C VAL A 135 5.70 3.94 11.53
N ASP A 136 6.14 3.00 12.36
CA ASP A 136 7.55 2.69 12.57
C ASP A 136 7.75 1.18 12.39
N ALA A 137 8.50 0.80 11.37
CA ALA A 137 8.78 -0.58 11.02
C ALA A 137 10.27 -0.90 11.13
N THR A 138 10.56 -2.08 11.66
CA THR A 138 11.89 -2.64 11.83
C THR A 138 12.00 -3.98 11.12
N ASP A 139 13.24 -4.40 10.86
CA ASP A 139 13.54 -5.67 10.22
C ASP A 139 12.92 -5.80 8.82
N LYS A 140 12.80 -4.69 8.08
CA LYS A 140 12.27 -4.71 6.71
C LYS A 140 13.11 -5.65 5.84
N LEU A 141 12.43 -6.54 5.13
CA LEU A 141 13.07 -7.54 4.29
C LEU A 141 13.46 -6.93 2.94
N ILE A 142 14.73 -6.96 2.63
CA ILE A 142 15.29 -6.45 1.37
C ILE A 142 16.20 -7.47 0.69
N TRP A 143 16.54 -7.20 -0.57
CA TRP A 143 17.65 -7.87 -1.25
C TRP A 143 18.96 -7.15 -0.93
N GLY A 144 19.93 -7.90 -0.46
CA GLY A 144 21.31 -7.48 -0.25
C GLY A 144 22.28 -8.26 -1.13
N LYS A 145 23.57 -8.09 -0.85
CA LYS A 145 24.67 -8.83 -1.47
C LYS A 145 25.55 -9.47 -0.41
N THR A 146 26.02 -10.67 -0.68
CA THR A 146 27.10 -11.30 0.09
C THR A 146 28.44 -10.78 -0.37
N ASP A 147 29.52 -11.07 0.36
CA ASP A 147 30.88 -10.67 0.01
C ASP A 147 31.34 -11.25 -1.35
N ASP A 148 30.85 -12.44 -1.71
CA ASP A 148 31.05 -13.07 -3.01
C ASP A 148 30.03 -12.63 -4.07
N ASN A 149 29.36 -11.47 -3.85
CA ASN A 149 28.44 -10.80 -4.77
C ASN A 149 27.16 -11.58 -5.14
N LYS A 150 26.74 -12.55 -4.35
CA LYS A 150 25.46 -13.22 -4.51
C LYS A 150 24.32 -12.40 -3.93
N ASN A 151 23.15 -12.49 -4.53
CA ASN A 151 21.93 -11.90 -3.99
C ASN A 151 21.47 -12.70 -2.77
N ILE A 152 21.12 -12.01 -1.69
CA ILE A 152 20.67 -12.60 -0.44
C ILE A 152 19.51 -11.79 0.15
N LYS A 153 18.54 -12.46 0.76
CA LYS A 153 17.49 -11.77 1.56
C LYS A 153 18.01 -11.47 2.95
N ILE A 154 17.86 -10.24 3.39
CA ILE A 154 18.30 -9.77 4.70
C ILE A 154 17.25 -8.86 5.33
N ASN A 155 17.25 -8.80 6.66
CA ASN A 155 16.52 -7.81 7.44
C ASN A 155 17.47 -6.65 7.75
N ALA A 156 17.48 -5.64 6.92
CA ALA A 156 18.48 -4.59 7.06
C ALA A 156 17.91 -3.25 7.48
N ASP A 157 16.58 -3.08 7.42
CA ASP A 157 16.08 -1.72 7.34
C ASP A 157 15.08 -1.36 8.40
N LYS A 158 15.11 -0.07 8.69
CA LYS A 158 14.05 0.66 9.38
C LYS A 158 13.26 1.44 8.35
N TRP A 159 11.97 1.48 8.54
CA TRP A 159 11.08 2.29 7.74
C TRP A 159 10.14 3.05 8.65
N LYS A 160 9.90 4.30 8.33
CA LYS A 160 8.92 5.12 9.05
C LYS A 160 8.14 5.99 8.10
N ASN A 161 6.89 6.21 8.43
CA ASN A 161 6.04 7.15 7.73
C ASN A 161 5.15 7.88 8.73
N TYR A 162 5.00 9.17 8.55
CA TYR A 162 4.05 9.98 9.30
C TYR A 162 3.41 10.99 8.38
N GLY A 163 2.19 11.34 8.70
CA GLY A 163 1.46 12.22 7.84
C GLY A 163 0.05 12.56 8.30
N LEU A 164 -0.64 13.25 7.41
CA LEU A 164 -2.02 13.67 7.53
C LEU A 164 -2.80 13.15 6.33
N GLU A 165 -3.89 12.44 6.59
CA GLU A 165 -4.89 12.08 5.59
C GLU A 165 -6.14 12.95 5.76
N LEU A 166 -6.65 13.45 4.64
CA LEU A 166 -7.88 14.20 4.56
C LEU A 166 -8.80 13.52 3.55
N ASN A 167 -10.04 13.24 3.94
CA ASN A 167 -11.07 12.72 3.06
C ASN A 167 -12.34 13.52 3.25
N ALA A 168 -12.98 13.91 2.17
CA ALA A 168 -14.24 14.62 2.20
C ALA A 168 -15.14 14.17 1.05
N ARG A 169 -16.44 14.15 1.31
CA ARG A 169 -17.49 14.02 0.31
C ARG A 169 -18.60 14.98 0.65
N HIS A 170 -19.10 15.65 -0.38
CA HIS A 170 -20.21 16.58 -0.21
C HIS A 170 -21.24 16.42 -1.34
N LYS A 171 -22.50 16.28 -0.95
CA LYS A 171 -23.63 16.30 -1.90
C LYS A 171 -23.95 17.75 -2.23
N LEU A 172 -23.58 18.20 -3.42
CA LEU A 172 -23.90 19.55 -3.91
C LEU A 172 -25.40 19.72 -4.10
N ASN A 173 -26.07 18.68 -4.62
CA ASN A 173 -27.52 18.60 -4.81
C ASN A 173 -27.96 17.15 -4.92
N ALA A 174 -29.22 16.90 -5.23
CA ALA A 174 -29.78 15.55 -5.36
C ALA A 174 -29.09 14.68 -6.43
N ASN A 175 -28.45 15.31 -7.41
CA ASN A 175 -27.85 14.62 -8.56
C ASN A 175 -26.33 14.62 -8.54
N GLN A 176 -25.68 15.41 -7.71
CA GLN A 176 -24.23 15.64 -7.80
C GLN A 176 -23.54 15.57 -6.46
N ASP A 177 -22.51 14.73 -6.41
CA ASP A 177 -21.55 14.61 -5.32
C ASP A 177 -20.18 15.10 -5.78
N ILE A 178 -19.43 15.75 -4.89
CA ILE A 178 -17.99 15.96 -5.03
C ILE A 178 -17.27 15.17 -3.95
N TYR A 179 -16.07 14.70 -4.26
CA TYR A 179 -15.22 14.00 -3.29
C TYR A 179 -13.77 14.43 -3.45
N PHE A 180 -13.10 14.46 -2.34
CA PHE A 180 -11.71 14.88 -2.19
C PHE A 180 -10.98 13.90 -1.28
N GLY A 181 -9.74 13.57 -1.61
CA GLY A 181 -8.83 12.85 -0.74
C GLY A 181 -7.43 13.37 -0.91
N SER A 182 -6.70 13.48 0.16
CA SER A 182 -5.29 13.84 0.12
C SER A 182 -4.53 13.18 1.28
N THR A 183 -3.32 12.70 0.97
CA THR A 183 -2.35 12.24 1.96
C THR A 183 -1.09 13.07 1.84
N PHE A 184 -0.74 13.76 2.90
CA PHE A 184 0.55 14.41 3.09
C PHE A 184 1.38 13.51 3.99
N GLN A 185 2.49 13.00 3.48
CA GLN A 185 3.29 12.00 4.20
C GLN A 185 4.80 12.23 4.05
N ASN A 186 5.57 11.59 4.93
CA ASN A 186 7.02 11.63 4.89
C ASN A 186 7.61 10.21 5.05
N PRO A 187 7.41 9.34 4.05
CA PRO A 187 7.92 7.98 4.08
C PRO A 187 9.43 7.99 3.95
N LYS A 188 10.11 7.34 4.89
CA LYS A 188 11.58 7.26 4.92
C LYS A 188 12.02 5.84 5.20
N ALA A 189 13.05 5.42 4.49
CA ALA A 189 13.77 4.18 4.74
C ALA A 189 15.20 4.47 5.18
N LYS A 190 15.75 3.59 6.01
CA LYS A 190 17.16 3.60 6.43
C LYS A 190 17.67 2.18 6.36
N SER A 191 18.77 1.99 5.63
CA SER A 191 19.45 0.71 5.53
C SER A 191 20.82 0.77 6.21
N ASP A 192 21.06 -0.20 7.08
CA ASP A 192 22.39 -0.39 7.64
C ASP A 192 23.34 -1.11 6.65
N TYR A 193 22.78 -1.68 5.61
CA TYR A 193 23.53 -2.40 4.58
C TYR A 193 24.18 -1.47 3.56
N GLY A 194 23.61 -0.27 3.33
CA GLY A 194 24.11 0.70 2.39
C GLY A 194 24.12 0.13 0.97
N ASP A 195 23.05 0.33 0.26
CA ASP A 195 23.03 0.10 -1.17
C ASP A 195 23.17 1.45 -1.89
N TRP A 196 23.10 1.39 -3.19
CA TRP A 196 23.15 2.56 -4.06
C TRP A 196 21.97 3.54 -3.86
N LYS A 197 20.91 3.15 -3.11
CA LYS A 197 19.75 3.97 -2.78
C LYS A 197 19.95 4.81 -1.55
N THR A 198 20.55 4.20 -0.57
CA THR A 198 20.73 4.82 0.74
C THR A 198 22.20 4.82 1.08
N ARG A 199 22.69 5.94 1.54
CA ARG A 199 23.96 5.92 2.26
C ARG A 199 23.76 5.06 3.49
N LYS A 200 24.69 4.13 3.75
CA LYS A 200 24.69 3.32 4.95
C LYS A 200 24.39 4.19 6.19
N GLY A 201 23.34 3.81 6.92
CA GLY A 201 22.93 4.51 8.12
C GLY A 201 22.21 5.85 7.93
N ALA A 202 21.92 6.30 6.71
CA ALA A 202 21.19 7.54 6.45
C ALA A 202 19.72 7.28 6.12
N TRP A 203 18.84 8.19 6.55
CA TRP A 203 17.45 8.19 6.14
C TRP A 203 17.29 8.79 4.75
N SER A 204 16.60 8.07 3.87
CA SER A 204 16.22 8.54 2.53
C SER A 204 14.72 8.49 2.35
N GLN A 205 14.20 9.30 1.48
CA GLN A 205 12.78 9.23 1.10
C GLN A 205 12.54 7.91 0.34
N ASP A 206 11.42 7.23 0.64
CA ASP A 206 11.10 5.93 0.05
C ASP A 206 9.99 6.02 -0.99
N GLU A 207 9.05 6.93 -0.81
CA GLU A 207 7.88 7.09 -1.69
C GLU A 207 7.47 8.56 -1.89
N ALA A 208 6.43 8.79 -2.69
CA ALA A 208 5.86 10.13 -2.90
C ALA A 208 5.37 10.75 -1.58
N LYS A 209 5.52 12.06 -1.46
CA LYS A 209 5.09 12.79 -0.26
C LYS A 209 3.65 13.25 -0.28
N ILE A 210 3.05 13.40 -1.47
CA ILE A 210 1.69 13.90 -1.59
C ILE A 210 0.93 12.99 -2.56
N LEU A 211 -0.17 12.46 -2.06
CA LEU A 211 -1.19 11.78 -2.85
C LEU A 211 -2.45 12.64 -2.81
N PHE A 212 -3.10 12.78 -3.95
CA PHE A 212 -4.27 13.65 -4.07
C PHE A 212 -5.28 13.02 -5.02
N ASN A 213 -6.55 13.14 -4.71
CA ASN A 213 -7.64 12.86 -5.62
C ASN A 213 -8.78 13.86 -5.44
N LEU A 214 -9.38 14.25 -6.54
CA LEU A 214 -10.54 15.10 -6.59
C LEU A 214 -11.46 14.59 -7.69
N GLY A 215 -12.74 14.47 -7.39
CA GLY A 215 -13.67 14.02 -8.39
C GLY A 215 -15.10 14.45 -8.11
N THR A 216 -15.94 14.21 -9.10
CA THR A 216 -17.38 14.45 -9.00
C THR A 216 -18.16 13.39 -9.75
N THR A 217 -19.28 13.00 -9.19
CA THR A 217 -20.23 12.08 -9.82
C THR A 217 -21.55 12.81 -10.00
N TYR A 218 -22.05 12.83 -11.22
CA TYR A 218 -23.35 13.41 -11.59
C TYR A 218 -24.29 12.30 -12.07
N ARG A 219 -25.50 12.27 -11.51
CA ARG A 219 -26.54 11.26 -11.84
C ARG A 219 -27.81 11.96 -12.27
N LYS A 220 -28.32 11.64 -13.47
CA LYS A 220 -29.58 12.16 -13.93
C LYS A 220 -30.29 11.16 -14.83
N GLY A 221 -31.44 10.71 -14.40
CA GLY A 221 -32.21 9.69 -15.14
C GLY A 221 -31.38 8.42 -15.36
N LYS A 222 -31.17 8.08 -16.61
CA LYS A 222 -30.44 6.88 -17.05
C LYS A 222 -28.92 7.10 -17.20
N PHE A 223 -28.40 8.25 -16.85
CA PHE A 223 -27.00 8.62 -17.02
C PHE A 223 -26.29 8.83 -15.68
N ILE A 224 -25.06 8.30 -15.60
CA ILE A 224 -24.11 8.61 -14.55
C ILE A 224 -22.80 9.06 -15.22
N ALA A 225 -22.33 10.25 -14.87
CA ALA A 225 -21.03 10.76 -15.27
C ALA A 225 -20.13 10.87 -14.05
N ASP A 226 -18.98 10.25 -14.10
CA ASP A 226 -17.93 10.34 -13.07
C ASP A 226 -16.66 10.88 -13.69
N THR A 227 -15.99 11.79 -13.02
CA THR A 227 -14.67 12.25 -13.42
C THR A 227 -13.77 12.40 -12.21
N ARG A 228 -12.51 12.01 -12.37
CA ARG A 228 -11.51 11.99 -11.32
C ARG A 228 -10.16 12.49 -11.80
N LEU A 229 -9.59 13.40 -11.04
CA LEU A 229 -8.22 13.83 -11.13
C LEU A 229 -7.43 13.21 -9.97
N THR A 230 -6.33 12.53 -10.26
CA THR A 230 -5.41 12.02 -9.26
C THR A 230 -4.02 12.60 -9.47
N ALA A 231 -3.32 12.85 -8.37
CA ALA A 231 -1.94 13.32 -8.41
C ALA A 231 -1.07 12.53 -7.43
N THR A 232 0.16 12.23 -7.86
CA THR A 232 1.22 11.67 -7.02
C THR A 232 2.43 12.57 -7.17
N LEU A 233 2.69 13.39 -6.13
CA LEU A 233 3.63 14.49 -6.19
C LEU A 233 4.83 14.26 -5.28
N LYS A 234 5.92 14.94 -5.61
CA LYS A 234 7.20 14.80 -4.90
C LYS A 234 7.63 13.34 -4.82
N ARG A 235 7.57 12.68 -5.97
CA ARG A 235 8.01 11.29 -6.16
C ARG A 235 9.53 11.22 -6.04
N GLU A 236 9.99 10.13 -5.44
CA GLU A 236 11.43 9.87 -5.35
C GLU A 236 11.81 8.66 -6.18
N PRO A 237 12.97 8.71 -6.84
CA PRO A 237 13.47 7.57 -7.58
C PRO A 237 13.70 6.32 -6.72
N SER A 238 13.89 6.44 -5.41
CA SER A 238 14.21 5.32 -4.52
C SER A 238 13.20 4.18 -4.61
N SER A 239 11.91 4.47 -4.73
CA SER A 239 10.88 3.45 -4.89
C SER A 239 10.94 2.68 -6.21
N LEU A 240 11.62 3.23 -7.21
CA LEU A 240 11.82 2.63 -8.54
C LEU A 240 13.21 2.03 -8.73
N LEU A 241 14.10 2.27 -7.80
CA LEU A 241 15.53 2.02 -7.96
C LEU A 241 15.91 0.54 -7.86
N ASN A 242 15.03 -0.34 -7.48
CA ASN A 242 15.35 -1.75 -7.29
C ASN A 242 15.61 -2.50 -8.61
N ASN A 243 15.33 -1.91 -9.78
CA ASN A 243 15.24 -2.69 -11.02
C ASN A 243 15.79 -2.00 -12.26
N GLY A 244 16.97 -1.42 -12.21
CA GLY A 244 17.64 -1.06 -13.47
C GLY A 244 17.36 0.33 -14.06
N ALA A 245 16.16 0.91 -13.84
CA ALA A 245 15.85 2.28 -14.26
C ALA A 245 16.84 3.30 -13.68
N TYR A 246 17.37 2.99 -12.52
CA TYR A 246 18.40 3.78 -11.87
C TYR A 246 19.79 3.58 -12.46
N ALA A 247 20.07 2.41 -12.99
CA ALA A 247 21.38 2.18 -13.61
C ALA A 247 21.55 3.06 -14.85
N SER A 248 20.51 3.27 -15.66
CA SER A 248 20.51 4.19 -16.79
C SER A 248 20.57 5.65 -16.34
N ALA A 249 19.88 5.98 -15.27
CA ALA A 249 19.94 7.28 -14.62
C ALA A 249 21.34 7.60 -14.08
N LYS A 250 21.96 6.65 -13.39
CA LYS A 250 23.29 6.80 -12.83
C LYS A 250 24.39 6.86 -13.90
N THR A 251 24.15 6.27 -15.06
CA THR A 251 25.11 6.30 -16.19
C THR A 251 24.99 7.53 -17.06
N GLY A 252 24.11 8.48 -16.72
CA GLY A 252 23.94 9.74 -17.46
C GLY A 252 23.28 9.57 -18.84
N LYS A 253 22.71 8.39 -19.12
CA LYS A 253 22.02 8.12 -20.40
C LYS A 253 20.57 8.61 -20.41
N ASP A 254 20.01 8.89 -19.22
CA ASP A 254 18.71 9.52 -19.09
C ASP A 254 18.86 10.82 -18.30
N PRO A 255 18.75 12.00 -18.94
CA PRO A 255 18.84 13.29 -18.26
C PRO A 255 17.64 13.58 -17.36
N ASP A 256 16.55 12.84 -17.47
CA ASP A 256 15.33 13.03 -16.70
C ASP A 256 15.29 12.17 -15.42
N HIS A 257 16.36 12.21 -14.63
CA HIS A 257 16.46 11.52 -13.33
C HIS A 257 15.39 11.94 -12.31
N ASN A 258 14.72 13.02 -12.59
CA ASN A 258 13.62 13.49 -11.75
C ASN A 258 12.35 12.77 -12.19
N LEU A 259 11.86 11.86 -11.36
CA LEU A 259 10.51 11.36 -11.52
C LEU A 259 9.54 12.53 -11.50
N LYS A 260 9.03 12.86 -12.69
CA LYS A 260 8.01 13.89 -12.82
C LYS A 260 6.80 13.55 -11.98
N ASP A 261 6.18 14.56 -11.42
CA ASP A 261 4.91 14.42 -10.73
C ASP A 261 3.88 13.79 -11.65
N LYS A 262 3.17 12.77 -11.15
CA LYS A 262 2.14 12.09 -11.90
C LYS A 262 0.82 12.80 -11.67
N LEU A 263 0.20 13.21 -12.77
CA LEU A 263 -1.16 13.75 -12.80
C LEU A 263 -1.94 12.92 -13.82
N ASP A 264 -3.05 12.34 -13.38
CA ASP A 264 -3.92 11.52 -14.22
C ASP A 264 -5.37 11.98 -14.10
N TRP A 265 -5.99 12.25 -15.24
CA TRP A 265 -7.40 12.59 -15.34
C TRP A 265 -8.14 11.48 -16.08
N SER A 266 -9.20 10.98 -15.46
CA SER A 266 -10.09 9.95 -16.02
C SER A 266 -11.54 10.37 -15.94
N ALA A 267 -12.36 9.87 -16.85
CA ALA A 267 -13.79 10.09 -16.84
C ALA A 267 -14.53 8.83 -17.31
N THR A 268 -15.71 8.63 -16.76
CA THR A 268 -16.60 7.51 -17.11
C THR A 268 -18.01 8.06 -17.37
N LEU A 269 -18.60 7.69 -18.49
CA LEU A 269 -20.00 7.91 -18.77
C LEU A 269 -20.71 6.56 -18.79
N THR A 270 -21.70 6.38 -17.92
CA THR A 270 -22.52 5.18 -17.84
C THR A 270 -23.94 5.53 -18.31
N TYR A 271 -24.49 4.70 -19.19
CA TYR A 271 -25.86 4.79 -19.68
C TYR A 271 -26.59 3.49 -19.41
N MET A 272 -27.72 3.58 -18.70
CA MET A 272 -28.56 2.44 -18.31
C MET A 272 -29.96 2.61 -18.96
N PRO A 273 -30.14 2.18 -20.24
CA PRO A 273 -31.42 2.31 -20.93
C PRO A 273 -32.54 1.51 -20.26
N THR A 274 -32.20 0.35 -19.71
CA THR A 274 -33.08 -0.54 -18.96
C THR A 274 -32.47 -0.92 -17.63
N SER A 275 -33.17 -1.64 -16.77
CA SER A 275 -32.63 -2.21 -15.54
C SER A 275 -31.62 -3.34 -15.77
N GLN A 276 -31.59 -3.90 -16.98
CA GLN A 276 -30.74 -5.02 -17.35
C GLN A 276 -29.53 -4.60 -18.17
N ASP A 277 -29.60 -3.49 -18.89
CA ASP A 277 -28.55 -3.10 -19.84
C ASP A 277 -27.74 -1.92 -19.31
N THR A 278 -26.42 -2.04 -19.36
CA THR A 278 -25.48 -1.00 -18.96
C THR A 278 -24.39 -0.83 -20.03
N PHE A 279 -24.25 0.40 -20.51
CA PHE A 279 -23.17 0.82 -21.39
C PHE A 279 -22.22 1.75 -20.62
N ARG A 280 -20.92 1.50 -20.71
CA ARG A 280 -19.91 2.38 -20.10
C ARG A 280 -18.86 2.79 -21.13
N LEU A 281 -18.63 4.08 -21.25
CA LEU A 281 -17.50 4.67 -21.96
C LEU A 281 -16.52 5.21 -20.93
N VAL A 282 -15.30 4.73 -20.99
CA VAL A 282 -14.23 5.12 -20.06
C VAL A 282 -13.07 5.75 -20.82
N GLY A 283 -12.69 6.94 -20.42
CA GLY A 283 -11.48 7.62 -20.87
C GLY A 283 -10.45 7.64 -19.75
N ARG A 284 -9.21 7.27 -20.05
CA ARG A 284 -8.07 7.27 -19.13
C ARG A 284 -6.94 8.13 -19.68
N ASN A 285 -6.15 8.68 -18.77
CA ASN A 285 -5.06 9.61 -19.09
C ASN A 285 -5.52 10.71 -20.07
N LEU A 286 -6.64 11.38 -19.76
CA LEU A 286 -7.24 12.42 -20.60
C LEU A 286 -6.32 13.63 -20.81
N LEU A 287 -5.29 13.79 -19.94
CA LEU A 287 -4.22 14.76 -20.11
C LEU A 287 -3.16 14.32 -21.12
N ASN A 288 -3.25 13.09 -21.63
CA ASN A 288 -2.31 12.46 -22.56
C ASN A 288 -0.84 12.58 -22.12
N ARG A 289 -0.58 12.44 -20.82
CA ARG A 289 0.77 12.50 -20.26
C ARG A 289 1.53 11.22 -20.65
N LYS A 290 2.51 11.34 -21.53
CA LYS A 290 3.37 10.26 -22.03
C LYS A 290 4.76 10.27 -21.38
N ASP A 291 5.07 11.38 -20.70
CA ASP A 291 6.37 11.67 -20.11
C ASP A 291 6.52 11.14 -18.68
N ILE A 292 5.52 10.43 -18.17
CA ILE A 292 5.51 9.91 -16.81
C ILE A 292 6.01 8.47 -16.79
N ILE A 293 7.07 8.23 -16.06
CA ILE A 293 7.57 6.89 -15.78
C ILE A 293 6.82 6.32 -14.57
N ASN A 294 6.18 5.17 -14.74
CA ASN A 294 5.47 4.48 -13.66
C ASN A 294 6.41 3.62 -12.83
N TYR A 295 7.11 2.70 -13.50
CA TYR A 295 7.96 1.71 -12.87
C TYR A 295 8.91 1.12 -13.91
N ASN A 296 10.19 0.92 -13.61
CA ASN A 296 11.17 0.26 -14.50
C ASN A 296 11.19 0.75 -15.94
N ASP A 297 11.24 2.06 -16.17
CA ASP A 297 11.17 2.69 -17.49
C ASP A 297 9.83 2.48 -18.23
N TYR A 298 8.82 1.90 -17.60
CA TYR A 298 7.49 1.83 -18.19
C TYR A 298 6.77 3.17 -18.06
N HIS A 299 6.54 3.79 -19.20
CA HIS A 299 5.76 5.01 -19.30
C HIS A 299 4.27 4.77 -19.02
N CYS A 300 3.58 5.81 -18.64
CA CYS A 300 2.12 5.78 -18.56
C CYS A 300 1.55 5.50 -19.96
N THR A 301 0.52 4.66 -20.01
CA THR A 301 -0.26 4.44 -21.23
C THR A 301 -0.79 5.78 -21.75
N PRO A 302 -0.65 6.10 -23.02
CA PRO A 302 -1.25 7.31 -23.62
C PRO A 302 -2.77 7.39 -23.38
N ILE A 303 -3.37 8.53 -23.72
CA ILE A 303 -4.83 8.65 -23.68
C ILE A 303 -5.46 7.45 -24.38
N ASN A 304 -6.43 6.85 -23.72
CA ASN A 304 -7.13 5.70 -24.27
C ASN A 304 -8.59 5.71 -23.83
N PHE A 305 -9.41 5.10 -24.67
CA PHE A 305 -10.85 4.94 -24.45
C PHE A 305 -11.22 3.49 -24.64
N TYR A 306 -12.14 3.00 -23.82
CA TYR A 306 -12.76 1.71 -24.03
C TYR A 306 -14.23 1.79 -23.66
N MET A 307 -15.02 0.94 -24.31
CA MET A 307 -16.46 0.81 -24.09
C MET A 307 -16.77 -0.60 -23.63
N THR A 308 -17.65 -0.72 -22.65
CA THR A 308 -18.19 -2.00 -22.19
C THR A 308 -19.70 -1.98 -22.29
N TYR A 309 -20.26 -3.15 -22.62
CA TYR A 309 -21.68 -3.44 -22.51
C TYR A 309 -21.85 -4.62 -21.57
N GLU A 310 -22.77 -4.49 -20.64
CA GLU A 310 -23.12 -5.53 -19.66
C GLU A 310 -24.64 -5.72 -19.66
N ARG A 311 -25.08 -6.96 -19.69
CA ARG A 311 -26.49 -7.34 -19.55
C ARG A 311 -26.66 -8.31 -18.39
N SER A 312 -27.55 -7.96 -17.45
CA SER A 312 -28.01 -8.85 -16.37
C SER A 312 -29.22 -9.63 -16.82
N PHE A 313 -29.28 -10.92 -16.53
CA PHE A 313 -30.36 -11.83 -16.90
C PHE A 313 -31.24 -12.17 -15.69
#